data_95af6ed18d3a0659a0d46ae7bda80530
#
_entry.id   95af6ed18d3a0659a0d46ae7bda80530
#
_cell.length_a   1.000
_cell.length_b   1.000
_cell.length_c   1.000
_cell.angle_alpha   90.00
_cell.angle_beta   90.00
_cell.angle_gamma   90.00
#
_symmetry.space_group_name_H-M   'P 1'
#
loop_
_entity.id
_entity.type
_entity.pdbx_description
1 polymer ?
#
loop_
_entity_poly.entity_id
_entity_poly.type
_entity_poly.pdbx_seq_one_letter_code
_entity_poly.pdbx_strand_id
1 'polypeptide(L)'
;MLRGGRETAPLPNAWVVLHRITREGGAPIDSVRSDARGRYRITLRHPDSTVVYVLSAWYDSLAYFSSPINVDHPAVHADDILAYPTTANGPPIKLARRLATIAHPGENGTREVLEILELENTGQTARITRDTLVPTWAGRVPARGGQFRGGQGDISPDALVFRHDSVVVLAPIPPGPVKQLSYAYSLPADTRTFAIPIDQATAELNLLVEDTAAAVTAPKLQRLGVQELEQRRFAAYRAGPLKPGDIVEIQLPAGKFRAQAVLPYVIGLLAAGMVVGLVWALKKKPLAPPATSS
;
A
#
# COMPACT_ATOMS: atom_id res chain seq x y z
N MET A 1 -24.07 -5.99 4.21
CA MET A 1 -24.52 -7.08 3.29
C MET A 1 -23.31 -7.70 2.67
N LEU A 2 -23.23 -9.00 2.56
CA LEU A 2 -22.12 -9.68 1.89
C LEU A 2 -22.41 -9.78 0.40
N ARG A 3 -21.43 -9.42 -0.43
CA ARG A 3 -21.53 -9.51 -1.89
C ARG A 3 -20.27 -10.16 -2.44
N GLY A 4 -20.39 -10.99 -3.46
CA GLY A 4 -19.26 -11.70 -4.05
C GLY A 4 -19.32 -11.75 -5.56
N GLY A 5 -18.14 -11.73 -6.19
CA GLY A 5 -17.97 -11.97 -7.61
C GLY A 5 -18.29 -10.81 -8.53
N ARG A 6 -18.33 -11.13 -9.82
CA ARG A 6 -18.51 -10.21 -10.96
C ARG A 6 -19.86 -9.49 -10.94
N GLU A 7 -20.87 -10.20 -10.57
CA GLU A 7 -22.20 -9.66 -10.31
C GLU A 7 -22.31 -9.62 -8.79
N THR A 8 -22.36 -8.44 -8.21
CA THR A 8 -22.49 -8.25 -6.75
C THR A 8 -23.70 -8.98 -6.21
N ALA A 9 -23.60 -10.32 -6.20
CA ALA A 9 -24.66 -11.19 -5.71
C ALA A 9 -24.56 -11.35 -4.19
N PRO A 10 -25.69 -11.49 -3.49
CA PRO A 10 -25.68 -11.81 -2.08
C PRO A 10 -24.91 -13.10 -1.80
N LEU A 11 -24.12 -13.13 -0.73
CA LEU A 11 -23.42 -14.32 -0.26
C LEU A 11 -24.19 -14.95 0.90
N PRO A 12 -24.98 -16.01 0.65
CA PRO A 12 -25.71 -16.70 1.71
C PRO A 12 -24.79 -17.62 2.51
N ASN A 13 -25.17 -17.84 3.77
CA ASN A 13 -24.55 -18.81 4.67
C ASN A 13 -23.03 -18.58 4.93
N ALA A 14 -22.52 -17.38 4.66
CA ALA A 14 -21.15 -17.02 4.95
C ALA A 14 -20.95 -16.71 6.44
N TRP A 15 -19.84 -17.13 7.01
CA TRP A 15 -19.47 -16.75 8.37
C TRP A 15 -19.10 -15.28 8.42
N VAL A 16 -19.71 -14.56 9.34
CA VAL A 16 -19.40 -13.17 9.70
C VAL A 16 -18.99 -13.15 11.16
N VAL A 17 -17.80 -12.69 11.44
CA VAL A 17 -17.21 -12.65 12.77
C VAL A 17 -17.01 -11.20 13.19
N LEU A 18 -17.46 -10.85 14.37
CA LEU A 18 -17.21 -9.54 14.99
C LEU A 18 -15.92 -9.62 15.82
N HIS A 19 -15.01 -8.71 15.54
CA HIS A 19 -13.74 -8.57 16.26
C HIS A 19 -13.74 -7.28 17.07
N ARG A 20 -13.21 -7.36 18.28
CA ARG A 20 -12.86 -6.22 19.11
C ARG A 20 -11.36 -5.95 18.94
N ILE A 21 -11.04 -4.73 18.53
CA ILE A 21 -9.66 -4.31 18.27
C ILE A 21 -9.21 -3.38 19.40
N THR A 22 -8.13 -3.76 20.06
CA THR A 22 -7.47 -2.98 21.11
C THR A 22 -6.02 -2.70 20.71
N ARG A 23 -5.28 -1.98 21.53
CA ARG A 23 -3.83 -1.76 21.32
C ARG A 23 -3.01 -3.05 21.40
N GLU A 24 -3.53 -4.06 22.09
CA GLU A 24 -2.89 -5.37 22.30
C GLU A 24 -3.19 -6.34 21.14
N GLY A 25 -4.15 -6.03 20.27
CA GLY A 25 -4.54 -6.84 19.12
C GLY A 25 -6.05 -6.97 18.93
N GLY A 26 -6.45 -7.79 17.98
CA GLY A 26 -7.84 -8.10 17.64
C GLY A 26 -8.26 -9.46 18.18
N ALA A 27 -9.44 -9.53 18.82
CA ALA A 27 -10.04 -10.79 19.30
C ALA A 27 -11.46 -10.96 18.74
N PRO A 28 -11.85 -12.17 18.26
CA PRO A 28 -13.23 -12.47 17.90
C PRO A 28 -14.10 -12.49 19.16
N ILE A 29 -15.26 -11.88 19.10
CA ILE A 29 -16.18 -11.80 20.25
C ILE A 29 -17.56 -12.36 19.97
N ASP A 30 -17.97 -12.42 18.69
CA ASP A 30 -19.24 -13.01 18.28
C ASP A 30 -19.19 -13.42 16.81
N SER A 31 -20.09 -14.29 16.38
CA SER A 31 -20.18 -14.71 14.98
C SER A 31 -21.61 -15.11 14.60
N VAL A 32 -21.94 -14.90 13.33
CA VAL A 32 -23.25 -15.23 12.76
C VAL A 32 -23.08 -15.67 11.30
N ARG A 33 -24.07 -16.37 10.78
CA ARG A 33 -24.15 -16.64 9.34
C ARG A 33 -25.07 -15.65 8.64
N SER A 34 -24.71 -15.27 7.41
CA SER A 34 -25.57 -14.46 6.57
C SER A 34 -26.82 -15.25 6.10
N ASP A 35 -27.93 -14.55 5.92
CA ASP A 35 -29.18 -15.10 5.38
C ASP A 35 -29.10 -15.33 3.85
N ALA A 36 -30.19 -15.81 3.24
CA ALA A 36 -30.30 -16.04 1.81
C ALA A 36 -30.09 -14.76 0.95
N ARG A 37 -30.22 -13.59 1.56
CA ARG A 37 -29.99 -12.28 0.92
C ARG A 37 -28.63 -11.67 1.29
N GLY A 38 -27.74 -12.45 1.91
CA GLY A 38 -26.42 -11.98 2.36
C GLY A 38 -26.49 -11.00 3.54
N ARG A 39 -27.61 -10.89 4.24
CA ARG A 39 -27.77 -9.99 5.38
C ARG A 39 -27.41 -10.71 6.66
N TYR A 40 -26.86 -9.98 7.61
CA TYR A 40 -26.52 -10.47 8.94
C TYR A 40 -26.83 -9.41 9.99
N ARG A 41 -27.01 -9.84 11.24
CA ARG A 41 -27.19 -8.98 12.39
C ARG A 41 -26.47 -9.59 13.58
N ILE A 42 -25.62 -8.80 14.23
CA ILE A 42 -24.93 -9.16 15.47
C ILE A 42 -25.40 -8.22 16.56
N THR A 43 -25.69 -8.76 17.73
CA THR A 43 -26.13 -7.97 18.89
C THR A 43 -24.98 -7.86 19.87
N LEU A 44 -24.43 -6.67 20.01
CA LEU A 44 -23.38 -6.39 20.99
C LEU A 44 -24.02 -6.07 22.33
N ARG A 45 -23.90 -6.97 23.32
CA ARG A 45 -24.57 -6.83 24.63
C ARG A 45 -23.97 -5.73 25.48
N HIS A 46 -22.66 -5.51 25.38
CA HIS A 46 -21.93 -4.52 26.15
C HIS A 46 -21.00 -3.73 25.19
N PRO A 47 -21.55 -2.72 24.48
CA PRO A 47 -20.75 -1.90 23.59
C PRO A 47 -19.75 -1.06 24.40
N ASP A 48 -18.53 -1.01 23.91
CA ASP A 48 -17.44 -0.19 24.48
C ASP A 48 -17.01 0.80 23.38
N SER A 49 -17.33 2.08 23.57
CA SER A 49 -17.01 3.13 22.59
C SER A 49 -15.54 3.53 22.58
N THR A 50 -14.74 2.99 23.49
CA THR A 50 -13.30 3.26 23.55
C THR A 50 -12.47 2.33 22.67
N VAL A 51 -13.09 1.31 22.09
CA VAL A 51 -12.44 0.33 21.20
C VAL A 51 -13.06 0.37 19.81
N VAL A 52 -12.32 -0.11 18.84
CA VAL A 52 -12.77 -0.25 17.46
C VAL A 52 -13.30 -1.66 17.24
N TYR A 53 -14.42 -1.77 16.53
CA TYR A 53 -14.97 -3.04 16.09
C TYR A 53 -14.77 -3.20 14.59
N VAL A 54 -14.51 -4.44 14.16
CA VAL A 54 -14.34 -4.81 12.74
C VAL A 54 -15.08 -6.12 12.49
N LEU A 55 -15.77 -6.21 11.38
CA LEU A 55 -16.37 -7.46 10.92
C LEU A 55 -15.44 -8.13 9.91
N SER A 56 -15.29 -9.44 10.00
CA SER A 56 -14.71 -10.25 8.93
C SER A 56 -15.74 -11.22 8.35
N ALA A 57 -15.68 -11.41 7.04
CA ALA A 57 -16.45 -12.44 6.34
C ALA A 57 -15.48 -13.40 5.64
N TRP A 58 -15.71 -14.69 5.82
CA TRP A 58 -14.88 -15.74 5.21
C TRP A 58 -15.51 -16.25 3.93
N TYR A 59 -14.76 -16.17 2.84
CA TYR A 59 -15.17 -16.68 1.55
C TYR A 59 -13.97 -17.18 0.76
N ASP A 60 -14.08 -18.37 0.19
CA ASP A 60 -13.05 -19.01 -0.65
C ASP A 60 -11.64 -18.94 -0.04
N SER A 61 -11.53 -19.34 1.23
CA SER A 61 -10.29 -19.38 2.02
C SER A 61 -9.67 -18.01 2.40
N LEU A 62 -10.37 -16.91 2.14
CA LEU A 62 -9.92 -15.57 2.56
C LEU A 62 -10.90 -14.91 3.52
N ALA A 63 -10.34 -14.09 4.42
CA ALA A 63 -11.10 -13.19 5.25
C ALA A 63 -11.15 -11.80 4.61
N TYR A 64 -12.36 -11.25 4.50
CA TYR A 64 -12.62 -9.89 4.01
C TYR A 64 -13.15 -9.06 5.17
N PHE A 65 -12.66 -7.85 5.32
CA PHE A 65 -12.95 -7.01 6.47
C PHE A 65 -13.82 -5.82 6.10
N SER A 66 -14.68 -5.39 7.05
CA SER A 66 -15.40 -4.13 6.97
C SER A 66 -14.46 -2.95 7.26
N SER A 67 -14.95 -1.74 6.96
CA SER A 67 -14.43 -0.53 7.61
C SER A 67 -14.56 -0.64 9.14
N PRO A 68 -13.75 0.10 9.91
CA PRO A 68 -13.91 0.22 11.35
C PRO A 68 -15.32 0.70 11.73
N ILE A 69 -15.90 0.10 12.77
CA ILE A 69 -17.24 0.38 13.25
C ILE A 69 -17.15 1.05 14.61
N ASN A 70 -17.72 2.24 14.72
CA ASN A 70 -17.93 2.93 15.99
C ASN A 70 -19.34 2.64 16.52
N VAL A 71 -19.45 2.36 17.81
CA VAL A 71 -20.71 1.96 18.45
C VAL A 71 -21.32 3.10 19.27
N ASP A 72 -21.33 4.30 18.70
CA ASP A 72 -21.85 5.51 19.36
C ASP A 72 -23.39 5.57 19.42
N HIS A 73 -24.06 4.64 18.71
CA HIS A 73 -25.51 4.57 18.61
C HIS A 73 -26.03 3.15 18.87
N PRO A 74 -27.29 3.01 19.35
CA PRO A 74 -27.87 1.70 19.64
C PRO A 74 -27.99 0.74 18.46
N ALA A 75 -28.01 1.28 17.23
CA ALA A 75 -27.98 0.50 16.00
C ALA A 75 -27.02 1.14 15.01
N VAL A 76 -26.04 0.36 14.57
CA VAL A 76 -25.05 0.78 13.58
C VAL A 76 -25.21 -0.06 12.33
N HIS A 77 -25.23 0.60 11.18
CA HIS A 77 -25.21 -0.07 9.88
C HIS A 77 -23.78 -0.12 9.37
N ALA A 78 -23.23 -1.33 9.30
CA ALA A 78 -21.90 -1.54 8.74
C ALA A 78 -21.94 -1.52 7.20
N ASP A 79 -20.87 -1.05 6.56
CA ASP A 79 -20.70 -1.11 5.12
C ASP A 79 -20.78 -2.55 4.60
N ASP A 80 -21.12 -2.70 3.33
CA ASP A 80 -21.10 -3.99 2.66
C ASP A 80 -19.68 -4.55 2.59
N ILE A 81 -19.51 -5.81 3.00
CA ILE A 81 -18.25 -6.52 2.82
C ILE A 81 -18.28 -7.19 1.45
N LEU A 82 -17.34 -6.79 0.59
CA LEU A 82 -17.16 -7.39 -0.73
C LEU A 82 -16.17 -8.55 -0.62
N ALA A 83 -16.61 -9.74 -1.04
CA ALA A 83 -15.79 -10.95 -1.05
C ALA A 83 -15.64 -11.46 -2.49
N TYR A 84 -14.48 -12.02 -2.82
CA TYR A 84 -14.13 -12.44 -4.18
C TYR A 84 -13.65 -13.89 -4.19
N PRO A 85 -13.99 -14.68 -5.23
CA PRO A 85 -13.34 -15.98 -5.43
C PRO A 85 -11.83 -15.80 -5.59
N THR A 86 -11.07 -16.83 -5.25
CA THR A 86 -9.62 -16.80 -5.32
C THR A 86 -9.06 -17.47 -6.57
N THR A 87 -7.92 -17.00 -7.04
CA THR A 87 -7.18 -17.64 -8.13
C THR A 87 -5.68 -17.41 -8.01
N ALA A 88 -4.89 -18.44 -8.31
CA ALA A 88 -3.46 -18.30 -8.53
C ALA A 88 -3.13 -17.84 -9.97
N ASN A 89 -4.08 -18.03 -10.91
CA ASN A 89 -3.93 -17.70 -12.32
C ASN A 89 -4.93 -16.62 -12.68
N GLY A 90 -4.51 -15.40 -12.86
CA GLY A 90 -5.36 -14.27 -13.24
C GLY A 90 -4.56 -13.22 -14.00
N PRO A 91 -5.17 -12.10 -14.38
CA PRO A 91 -4.45 -10.99 -14.99
C PRO A 91 -3.27 -10.56 -14.10
N PRO A 92 -2.15 -10.12 -14.66
CA PRO A 92 -1.05 -9.57 -13.88
C PRO A 92 -1.53 -8.43 -12.98
N ILE A 93 -1.04 -8.40 -11.74
CA ILE A 93 -1.23 -7.26 -10.85
C ILE A 93 -0.48 -6.08 -11.44
N LYS A 94 -1.14 -4.94 -11.56
CA LYS A 94 -0.56 -3.72 -12.13
C LYS A 94 0.10 -2.87 -11.05
N LEU A 95 1.19 -2.23 -11.41
CA LEU A 95 1.81 -1.19 -10.60
C LEU A 95 1.21 0.17 -11.02
N ALA A 96 0.19 0.61 -10.28
CA ALA A 96 -0.51 1.85 -10.56
C ALA A 96 0.36 3.06 -10.25
N ARG A 97 1.04 3.06 -9.10
CA ARG A 97 1.95 4.13 -8.70
C ARG A 97 3.15 3.58 -7.96
N ARG A 98 4.30 4.22 -8.17
CA ARG A 98 5.54 4.01 -7.43
C ARG A 98 6.03 5.35 -6.90
N LEU A 99 6.28 5.47 -5.62
CA LEU A 99 6.98 6.58 -5.01
C LEU A 99 8.30 6.06 -4.49
N ALA A 100 9.40 6.70 -4.88
CA ALA A 100 10.71 6.41 -4.32
C ALA A 100 11.28 7.69 -3.69
N THR A 101 11.68 7.59 -2.42
CA THR A 101 12.32 8.68 -1.68
C THR A 101 13.74 8.30 -1.35
N ILE A 102 14.70 9.13 -1.76
CA ILE A 102 16.13 8.89 -1.60
C ILE A 102 16.67 9.92 -0.61
N ALA A 103 17.11 9.44 0.55
CA ALA A 103 17.65 10.28 1.60
C ALA A 103 19.11 10.72 1.32
N HIS A 104 19.57 11.73 2.06
CA HIS A 104 21.01 12.00 2.19
C HIS A 104 21.74 10.81 2.84
N PRO A 105 23.08 10.69 2.65
CA PRO A 105 23.84 9.69 3.39
C PRO A 105 23.68 9.89 4.89
N GLY A 106 23.43 8.80 5.60
CA GLY A 106 23.46 8.76 7.05
C GLY A 106 24.88 8.81 7.63
N GLU A 107 24.99 8.69 8.94
CA GLU A 107 26.30 8.72 9.66
C GLU A 107 27.24 7.60 9.20
N ASN A 108 26.69 6.43 8.88
CA ASN A 108 27.42 5.28 8.32
C ASN A 108 27.78 5.45 6.85
N GLY A 109 27.41 6.60 6.23
CA GLY A 109 27.62 6.91 4.82
C GLY A 109 26.66 6.19 3.85
N THR A 110 25.81 5.27 4.31
CA THR A 110 24.81 4.65 3.44
C THR A 110 23.64 5.60 3.20
N ARG A 111 22.95 5.45 2.06
CA ARG A 111 21.73 6.16 1.74
C ARG A 111 20.54 5.25 1.93
N GLU A 112 19.53 5.71 2.64
CA GLU A 112 18.27 5.00 2.71
C GLU A 112 17.38 5.40 1.53
N VAL A 113 16.75 4.40 0.93
CA VAL A 113 15.70 4.56 -0.07
C VAL A 113 14.43 3.93 0.46
N LEU A 114 13.37 4.71 0.51
CA LEU A 114 12.02 4.24 0.83
C LEU A 114 11.22 4.16 -0.46
N GLU A 115 10.59 3.03 -0.70
CA GLU A 115 9.66 2.85 -1.80
C GLU A 115 8.26 2.53 -1.29
N ILE A 116 7.27 3.21 -1.88
CA ILE A 116 5.84 2.98 -1.65
C ILE A 116 5.23 2.66 -3.00
N LEU A 117 4.59 1.50 -3.09
CA LEU A 117 3.99 1.00 -4.32
C LEU A 117 2.49 0.81 -4.13
N GLU A 118 1.72 1.18 -5.14
CA GLU A 118 0.29 0.95 -5.22
C GLU A 118 0.01 -0.15 -6.25
N LEU A 119 -0.44 -1.30 -5.77
CA LEU A 119 -0.75 -2.47 -6.58
C LEU A 119 -2.25 -2.54 -6.86
N GLU A 120 -2.61 -2.75 -8.12
CA GLU A 120 -3.99 -2.83 -8.59
C GLU A 120 -4.28 -4.21 -9.18
N ASN A 121 -5.29 -4.87 -8.65
CA ASN A 121 -5.86 -6.06 -9.26
C ASN A 121 -7.05 -5.67 -10.14
N THR A 122 -6.85 -5.64 -11.45
CA THR A 122 -7.90 -5.32 -12.45
C THR A 122 -8.75 -6.52 -12.81
N GLY A 123 -8.52 -7.68 -12.20
CA GLY A 123 -9.30 -8.90 -12.39
C GLY A 123 -10.62 -8.88 -11.64
N GLN A 124 -11.27 -10.03 -11.60
CA GLN A 124 -12.56 -10.25 -10.91
C GLN A 124 -12.44 -11.20 -9.72
N THR A 125 -11.23 -11.71 -9.48
CA THR A 125 -10.92 -12.69 -8.45
C THR A 125 -9.75 -12.19 -7.62
N ALA A 126 -9.71 -12.53 -6.34
CA ALA A 126 -8.57 -12.25 -5.49
C ALA A 126 -7.38 -13.07 -5.97
N ARG A 127 -6.28 -12.38 -6.28
CA ARG A 127 -5.02 -13.04 -6.62
C ARG A 127 -4.39 -13.59 -5.36
N ILE A 128 -4.09 -14.88 -5.36
CA ILE A 128 -3.40 -15.57 -4.25
C ILE A 128 -2.18 -16.30 -4.76
N THR A 129 -1.25 -16.58 -3.86
CA THR A 129 -0.23 -17.61 -4.08
C THR A 129 -0.70 -18.93 -3.50
N ARG A 130 -0.41 -20.05 -4.15
CA ARG A 130 -0.63 -21.39 -3.61
C ARG A 130 0.62 -22.01 -3.03
N ASP A 131 1.76 -21.51 -3.45
CA ASP A 131 3.06 -21.89 -2.92
C ASP A 131 3.99 -20.67 -2.92
N THR A 132 5.08 -20.76 -2.16
CA THR A 132 6.05 -19.68 -2.02
C THR A 132 6.92 -19.45 -3.27
N LEU A 133 6.85 -20.32 -4.26
CA LEU A 133 7.63 -20.22 -5.51
C LEU A 133 6.96 -19.30 -6.52
N VAL A 134 5.61 -19.26 -6.49
CA VAL A 134 4.81 -18.41 -7.38
C VAL A 134 4.16 -17.30 -6.55
N PRO A 135 4.79 -16.12 -6.43
CA PRO A 135 4.26 -15.02 -5.63
C PRO A 135 2.99 -14.43 -6.24
N THR A 136 2.22 -13.75 -5.41
CA THR A 136 1.07 -12.96 -5.85
C THR A 136 1.50 -11.82 -6.78
N TRP A 137 2.62 -11.19 -6.43
CA TRP A 137 3.28 -10.15 -7.19
C TRP A 137 4.79 -10.15 -6.91
N ALA A 138 5.57 -9.68 -7.86
CA ALA A 138 7.01 -9.45 -7.70
C ALA A 138 7.43 -8.19 -8.46
N GLY A 139 8.41 -7.48 -7.93
CA GLY A 139 9.05 -6.34 -8.56
C GLY A 139 10.55 -6.33 -8.33
N ARG A 140 11.30 -5.87 -9.32
CA ARG A 140 12.75 -5.75 -9.20
C ARG A 140 13.16 -4.58 -8.33
N VAL A 141 14.28 -4.74 -7.63
CA VAL A 141 14.95 -3.73 -6.82
C VAL A 141 16.30 -3.37 -7.44
N PRO A 142 16.86 -2.19 -7.13
CA PRO A 142 18.19 -1.82 -7.62
C PRO A 142 19.25 -2.84 -7.21
N ALA A 143 20.14 -3.19 -8.15
CA ALA A 143 21.17 -4.22 -7.95
C ALA A 143 22.15 -3.93 -6.79
N ARG A 144 22.33 -2.65 -6.43
CA ARG A 144 23.17 -2.24 -5.28
C ARG A 144 22.37 -2.06 -3.97
N GLY A 145 21.06 -2.29 -3.98
CA GLY A 145 20.24 -2.24 -2.79
C GLY A 145 20.57 -3.37 -1.81
N GLY A 146 20.57 -3.07 -0.54
CA GLY A 146 20.78 -4.04 0.54
C GLY A 146 20.03 -3.66 1.81
N GLN A 147 20.09 -4.51 2.84
CA GLN A 147 19.44 -4.28 4.13
C GLN A 147 17.94 -3.97 3.99
N PHE A 148 17.25 -4.77 3.21
CA PHE A 148 15.83 -4.58 2.96
C PHE A 148 14.97 -4.75 4.22
N ARG A 149 13.98 -3.89 4.38
CA ARG A 149 13.01 -3.91 5.47
C ARG A 149 11.62 -3.63 4.92
N GLY A 150 10.64 -4.46 5.29
CA GLY A 150 9.24 -4.15 5.04
C GLY A 150 8.78 -2.95 5.86
N GLY A 151 7.93 -2.12 5.29
CA GLY A 151 7.31 -0.97 5.94
C GLY A 151 5.81 -1.17 6.14
N GLN A 152 5.16 -0.16 6.72
CA GLN A 152 3.72 -0.16 6.96
C GLN A 152 2.95 0.05 5.64
N GLY A 153 1.79 -0.60 5.50
CA GLY A 153 0.91 -0.49 4.34
C GLY A 153 -0.30 -1.41 4.47
N ASP A 154 -1.08 -1.52 3.41
CA ASP A 154 -2.19 -2.50 3.33
C ASP A 154 -1.69 -3.94 3.28
N ILE A 155 -0.46 -4.14 2.80
CA ILE A 155 0.23 -5.42 2.76
C ILE A 155 1.20 -5.47 3.93
N SER A 156 1.00 -6.46 4.82
CA SER A 156 1.86 -6.64 5.99
C SER A 156 3.33 -6.85 5.58
N PRO A 157 4.29 -6.25 6.31
CA PRO A 157 5.71 -6.52 6.13
C PRO A 157 6.05 -8.02 6.15
N ASP A 158 5.36 -8.82 6.96
CA ASP A 158 5.57 -10.27 7.07
C ASP A 158 5.18 -11.05 5.81
N ALA A 159 4.39 -10.43 4.93
CA ALA A 159 4.02 -11.01 3.64
C ALA A 159 5.00 -10.62 2.51
N LEU A 160 6.06 -9.88 2.82
CA LEU A 160 7.12 -9.50 1.89
C LEU A 160 8.33 -10.43 2.05
N VAL A 161 8.83 -10.93 0.94
CA VAL A 161 10.08 -11.70 0.90
C VAL A 161 11.07 -10.97 -0.01
N PHE A 162 12.22 -10.65 0.54
CA PHE A 162 13.30 -10.03 -0.21
C PHE A 162 14.23 -11.11 -0.77
N ARG A 163 14.33 -11.16 -2.09
CA ARG A 163 15.25 -12.01 -2.83
C ARG A 163 16.38 -11.13 -3.35
N HIS A 164 17.43 -11.76 -3.88
CA HIS A 164 18.65 -11.05 -4.30
C HIS A 164 18.39 -9.80 -5.15
N ASP A 165 17.47 -9.84 -6.09
CA ASP A 165 17.18 -8.77 -7.07
C ASP A 165 15.72 -8.34 -7.09
N SER A 166 14.92 -8.81 -6.14
CA SER A 166 13.47 -8.60 -6.15
C SER A 166 12.83 -8.60 -4.77
N VAL A 167 11.75 -7.87 -4.65
CA VAL A 167 10.77 -7.99 -3.58
C VAL A 167 9.56 -8.76 -4.10
N VAL A 168 9.08 -9.72 -3.34
CA VAL A 168 7.91 -10.53 -3.69
C VAL A 168 6.84 -10.41 -2.61
N VAL A 169 5.58 -10.41 -3.04
CA VAL A 169 4.39 -10.36 -2.19
C VAL A 169 3.74 -11.73 -2.18
N LEU A 170 3.52 -12.27 -0.99
CA LEU A 170 2.82 -13.54 -0.76
C LEU A 170 1.37 -13.33 -0.27
N ALA A 171 1.02 -12.11 0.15
CA ALA A 171 -0.33 -11.77 0.58
C ALA A 171 -1.33 -11.82 -0.59
N PRO A 172 -2.60 -12.13 -0.32
CA PRO A 172 -3.68 -11.98 -1.29
C PRO A 172 -3.84 -10.52 -1.74
N ILE A 173 -4.12 -10.33 -3.03
CA ILE A 173 -4.47 -9.02 -3.61
C ILE A 173 -5.87 -9.14 -4.23
N PRO A 174 -6.95 -8.72 -3.52
CA PRO A 174 -8.29 -8.73 -4.05
C PRO A 174 -8.50 -7.62 -5.09
N PRO A 175 -9.52 -7.73 -5.96
CA PRO A 175 -9.99 -6.62 -6.77
C PRO A 175 -10.50 -5.47 -5.91
N GLY A 176 -10.62 -4.29 -6.51
CA GLY A 176 -11.16 -3.10 -5.86
C GLY A 176 -10.08 -2.05 -5.56
N PRO A 177 -10.01 -1.49 -4.34
CA PRO A 177 -9.03 -0.48 -4.02
C PRO A 177 -7.59 -0.97 -4.20
N VAL A 178 -6.73 -0.10 -4.69
CA VAL A 178 -5.29 -0.38 -4.77
C VAL A 178 -4.75 -0.78 -3.40
N LYS A 179 -3.78 -1.69 -3.40
CA LYS A 179 -3.11 -2.14 -2.17
C LYS A 179 -1.73 -1.49 -2.09
N GLN A 180 -1.52 -0.76 -1.02
CA GLN A 180 -0.23 -0.14 -0.74
C GLN A 180 0.70 -1.13 -0.07
N LEU A 181 1.90 -1.24 -0.58
CA LEU A 181 3.03 -1.85 0.09
C LEU A 181 4.17 -0.84 0.20
N SER A 182 4.97 -0.95 1.25
CA SER A 182 6.18 -0.15 1.38
C SER A 182 7.36 -1.00 1.85
N TYR A 183 8.54 -0.62 1.43
CA TYR A 183 9.79 -1.19 1.90
C TYR A 183 10.91 -0.17 1.80
N ALA A 184 11.93 -0.36 2.60
CA ALA A 184 13.14 0.45 2.56
C ALA A 184 14.36 -0.43 2.31
N TYR A 185 15.38 0.15 1.70
CA TYR A 185 16.69 -0.46 1.51
C TYR A 185 17.81 0.58 1.57
N SER A 186 19.03 0.12 1.78
CA SER A 186 20.20 0.98 1.84
C SER A 186 21.03 0.85 0.58
N LEU A 187 21.52 1.97 0.05
CA LEU A 187 22.54 2.02 -0.99
C LEU A 187 23.92 2.25 -0.35
N PRO A 188 24.97 1.60 -0.84
CA PRO A 188 26.33 1.83 -0.36
C PRO A 188 26.75 3.31 -0.45
N ALA A 189 27.62 3.74 0.46
CA ALA A 189 28.10 5.10 0.56
C ALA A 189 28.77 5.64 -0.72
N ASP A 190 29.42 4.76 -1.46
CA ASP A 190 30.13 5.07 -2.71
C ASP A 190 29.22 5.11 -3.94
N THR A 191 27.92 4.85 -3.79
CA THR A 191 26.96 4.85 -4.90
C THR A 191 26.80 6.26 -5.45
N ARG A 192 27.27 6.47 -6.68
CA ARG A 192 27.16 7.74 -7.42
C ARG A 192 26.02 7.71 -8.43
N THR A 193 25.80 6.54 -9.01
CA THR A 193 24.75 6.33 -9.99
C THR A 193 24.07 5.02 -9.67
N PHE A 194 22.76 5.01 -9.74
CA PHE A 194 21.96 3.79 -9.67
C PHE A 194 20.71 3.93 -10.51
N ALA A 195 20.16 2.81 -10.93
CA ALA A 195 18.91 2.77 -11.67
C ALA A 195 17.80 2.13 -10.84
N ILE A 196 16.62 2.72 -10.90
CA ILE A 196 15.38 2.06 -10.46
C ILE A 196 14.91 1.21 -11.63
N PRO A 197 14.91 -0.12 -11.51
CA PRO A 197 14.48 -1.00 -12.59
C PRO A 197 12.98 -0.88 -12.82
N ILE A 198 12.60 -0.77 -14.09
CA ILE A 198 11.20 -0.81 -14.54
C ILE A 198 11.01 -2.15 -15.25
N ASP A 199 10.62 -3.16 -14.49
CA ASP A 199 10.40 -4.53 -14.97
C ASP A 199 8.94 -4.79 -15.38
N GLN A 200 8.05 -3.88 -15.06
CA GLN A 200 6.64 -3.95 -15.39
C GLN A 200 6.07 -2.57 -15.71
N ALA A 201 4.94 -2.54 -16.43
CA ALA A 201 4.27 -1.28 -16.75
C ALA A 201 3.90 -0.54 -15.46
N THR A 202 4.38 0.70 -15.33
CA THR A 202 4.17 1.58 -14.18
C THR A 202 3.43 2.83 -14.68
N ALA A 203 2.21 3.05 -14.20
CA ALA A 203 1.42 4.16 -14.71
C ALA A 203 2.01 5.52 -14.30
N GLU A 204 2.49 5.63 -13.06
CA GLU A 204 3.14 6.85 -12.55
C GLU A 204 4.29 6.50 -11.59
N LEU A 205 5.44 7.13 -11.81
CA LEU A 205 6.55 7.15 -10.88
C LEU A 205 6.73 8.55 -10.34
N ASN A 206 6.71 8.69 -9.01
CA ASN A 206 7.11 9.90 -8.30
C ASN A 206 8.45 9.65 -7.61
N LEU A 207 9.35 10.61 -7.70
CA LEU A 207 10.69 10.50 -7.14
C LEU A 207 10.99 11.75 -6.30
N LEU A 208 11.43 11.53 -5.07
CA LEU A 208 11.87 12.57 -4.14
C LEU A 208 13.34 12.32 -3.80
N VAL A 209 14.21 13.24 -4.19
CA VAL A 209 15.65 13.13 -3.91
C VAL A 209 16.03 14.26 -2.97
N GLU A 210 16.45 13.94 -1.77
CA GLU A 210 16.83 14.93 -0.75
C GLU A 210 18.07 15.73 -1.19
N ASP A 211 18.94 15.09 -1.97
CA ASP A 211 20.06 15.78 -2.59
C ASP A 211 19.56 16.55 -3.82
N THR A 212 19.23 17.84 -3.62
CA THR A 212 18.58 18.65 -4.66
C THR A 212 19.49 18.93 -5.88
N ALA A 213 20.79 18.62 -5.79
CA ALA A 213 21.75 18.69 -6.90
C ALA A 213 21.86 17.37 -7.69
N ALA A 214 21.10 16.33 -7.29
CA ALA A 214 21.04 15.09 -8.05
C ALA A 214 20.47 15.31 -9.45
N ALA A 215 21.01 14.61 -10.43
CA ALA A 215 20.46 14.55 -11.77
C ALA A 215 19.64 13.27 -11.94
N VAL A 216 18.46 13.39 -12.53
CA VAL A 216 17.57 12.26 -12.82
C VAL A 216 17.29 12.21 -14.30
N THR A 217 17.37 11.04 -14.88
CA THR A 217 17.05 10.77 -16.29
C THR A 217 16.00 9.66 -16.37
N ALA A 218 14.90 9.90 -17.04
CA ALA A 218 13.85 8.92 -17.29
C ALA A 218 13.01 9.33 -18.51
N PRO A 219 12.31 8.40 -19.18
CA PRO A 219 11.32 8.75 -20.19
C PRO A 219 10.21 9.62 -19.61
N LYS A 220 9.78 10.65 -20.35
CA LYS A 220 8.70 11.57 -19.95
C LYS A 220 8.89 12.20 -18.57
N LEU A 221 10.12 12.41 -18.16
CA LEU A 221 10.45 13.01 -16.88
C LEU A 221 10.03 14.49 -16.83
N GLN A 222 9.35 14.84 -15.73
CA GLN A 222 9.03 16.20 -15.37
C GLN A 222 9.66 16.54 -14.03
N ARG A 223 10.40 17.62 -13.94
CA ARG A 223 10.89 18.16 -12.68
C ARG A 223 9.81 19.07 -12.08
N LEU A 224 9.35 18.75 -10.88
CA LEU A 224 8.30 19.49 -10.18
C LEU A 224 8.84 20.58 -9.26
N GLY A 225 10.17 20.77 -9.23
CA GLY A 225 10.83 21.73 -8.36
C GLY A 225 11.35 21.14 -7.07
N VAL A 226 11.55 21.98 -6.07
CA VAL A 226 11.96 21.57 -4.72
C VAL A 226 10.76 21.66 -3.80
N GLN A 227 10.52 20.58 -3.07
CA GLN A 227 9.46 20.49 -2.06
C GLN A 227 10.09 20.38 -0.68
N GLU A 228 9.45 20.98 0.30
CA GLU A 228 9.82 20.85 1.71
C GLU A 228 8.85 19.92 2.42
N LEU A 229 9.38 18.88 3.02
CA LEU A 229 8.65 17.86 3.79
C LEU A 229 9.38 17.66 5.11
N GLU A 230 8.72 17.88 6.24
CA GLU A 230 9.28 17.69 7.58
C GLU A 230 10.64 18.41 7.76
N GLN A 231 10.74 19.68 7.35
CA GLN A 231 11.96 20.51 7.40
C GLN A 231 13.12 20.00 6.54
N ARG A 232 12.85 19.04 5.64
CA ARG A 232 13.82 18.49 4.66
C ARG A 232 13.42 18.92 3.26
N ARG A 233 14.40 19.19 2.41
CA ARG A 233 14.19 19.66 1.04
C ARG A 233 14.47 18.55 0.06
N PHE A 234 13.51 18.29 -0.83
CA PHE A 234 13.60 17.26 -1.85
C PHE A 234 13.44 17.86 -3.24
N ALA A 235 14.30 17.50 -4.17
CA ALA A 235 14.01 17.67 -5.58
C ALA A 235 12.94 16.64 -5.97
N ALA A 236 11.82 17.12 -6.46
CA ALA A 236 10.68 16.30 -6.82
C ALA A 236 10.60 16.12 -8.33
N TYR A 237 10.35 14.88 -8.75
CA TYR A 237 10.20 14.49 -10.14
C TYR A 237 8.98 13.58 -10.31
N ARG A 238 8.41 13.62 -11.51
CA ARG A 238 7.37 12.69 -11.96
C ARG A 238 7.74 12.14 -13.32
N ALA A 239 7.51 10.85 -13.52
CA ALA A 239 7.69 10.21 -14.82
C ALA A 239 6.54 9.22 -15.08
N GLY A 240 6.25 8.96 -16.33
CA GLY A 240 5.27 7.94 -16.72
C GLY A 240 4.23 8.40 -17.75
N PRO A 241 3.47 7.44 -18.28
CA PRO A 241 3.58 6.00 -18.05
C PRO A 241 4.91 5.42 -18.55
N LEU A 242 5.48 4.51 -17.74
CA LEU A 242 6.72 3.80 -18.03
C LEU A 242 6.43 2.37 -18.49
N LYS A 243 7.27 1.85 -19.39
CA LYS A 243 7.16 0.49 -19.93
C LYS A 243 8.25 -0.42 -19.35
N PRO A 244 8.04 -1.74 -19.34
CA PRO A 244 9.11 -2.67 -19.00
C PRO A 244 10.37 -2.42 -19.86
N GLY A 245 11.53 -2.33 -19.21
CA GLY A 245 12.81 -2.02 -19.85
C GLY A 245 13.16 -0.53 -19.90
N ASP A 246 12.25 0.38 -19.56
CA ASP A 246 12.60 1.78 -19.36
C ASP A 246 13.62 1.91 -18.22
N ILE A 247 14.49 2.90 -18.33
CA ILE A 247 15.55 3.16 -17.35
C ILE A 247 15.26 4.47 -16.64
N VAL A 248 15.23 4.41 -15.31
CA VAL A 248 15.20 5.59 -14.44
C VAL A 248 16.54 5.65 -13.72
N GLU A 249 17.42 6.50 -14.20
CA GLU A 249 18.76 6.65 -13.67
C GLU A 249 18.85 7.87 -12.76
N ILE A 250 19.47 7.70 -11.61
CA ILE A 250 19.70 8.74 -10.61
C ILE A 250 21.20 8.88 -10.42
N GLN A 251 21.71 10.07 -10.70
CA GLN A 251 23.10 10.46 -10.46
C GLN A 251 23.18 11.32 -9.22
N LEU A 252 23.85 10.82 -8.20
CA LEU A 252 23.97 11.46 -6.90
C LEU A 252 25.29 12.26 -6.86
N PRO A 253 25.28 13.51 -6.33
CA PRO A 253 26.50 14.27 -6.15
C PRO A 253 27.44 13.59 -5.16
N ALA A 254 28.70 13.96 -5.21
CA ALA A 254 29.69 13.51 -4.25
C ALA A 254 29.28 13.93 -2.83
N GLY A 255 28.91 12.98 -2.00
CA GLY A 255 28.46 13.26 -0.64
C GLY A 255 29.58 13.89 0.20
N LYS A 256 29.32 15.06 0.77
CA LYS A 256 30.06 15.53 1.93
C LYS A 256 29.44 14.85 3.14
N PHE A 257 30.20 14.04 3.86
CA PHE A 257 29.77 13.44 5.11
C PHE A 257 29.23 14.53 6.05
N ARG A 258 27.94 14.48 6.39
CA ARG A 258 27.39 15.23 7.52
C ARG A 258 26.99 14.20 8.56
N ALA A 259 27.75 14.16 9.64
CA ALA A 259 27.40 13.40 10.82
C ALA A 259 26.21 14.07 11.52
N GLN A 260 24.99 13.59 11.28
CA GLN A 260 23.81 13.92 12.09
C GLN A 260 22.78 12.78 12.09
N ALA A 261 22.33 12.45 13.27
CA ALA A 261 21.56 11.32 13.77
C ALA A 261 20.39 10.79 12.89
N VAL A 262 20.35 9.46 12.69
CA VAL A 262 19.49 8.77 11.71
C VAL A 262 18.26 8.10 12.34
N LEU A 263 18.09 8.03 13.66
CA LEU A 263 17.07 7.17 14.27
C LEU A 263 15.62 7.71 14.32
N PRO A 264 15.31 9.03 14.34
CA PRO A 264 13.90 9.48 14.31
C PRO A 264 13.24 9.46 12.92
N TYR A 265 13.97 9.24 11.85
CA TYR A 265 13.55 9.57 10.49
C TYR A 265 12.69 8.52 9.76
N VAL A 266 12.79 7.24 10.14
CA VAL A 266 12.00 6.16 9.50
C VAL A 266 10.51 6.31 9.82
N ILE A 267 10.18 6.76 11.02
CA ILE A 267 8.79 6.97 11.47
C ILE A 267 8.20 8.23 10.80
N GLY A 268 9.00 9.29 10.68
CA GLY A 268 8.56 10.56 10.06
C GLY A 268 8.27 10.44 8.57
N LEU A 269 9.07 9.69 7.81
CA LEU A 269 8.85 9.48 6.37
C LEU A 269 7.59 8.65 6.07
N LEU A 270 7.25 7.71 6.96
CA LEU A 270 5.99 6.95 6.87
C LEU A 270 4.77 7.86 7.11
N ALA A 271 4.89 8.81 8.05
CA ALA A 271 3.85 9.80 8.31
C ALA A 271 3.69 10.77 7.13
N ALA A 272 4.78 11.18 6.47
CA ALA A 272 4.73 12.07 5.31
C ALA A 272 4.03 11.42 4.11
N GLY A 273 4.22 10.13 3.87
CA GLY A 273 3.48 9.38 2.85
C GLY A 273 1.97 9.40 3.10
N MET A 274 1.56 9.24 4.35
CA MET A 274 0.15 9.36 4.76
C MET A 274 -0.38 10.79 4.62
N VAL A 275 0.42 11.81 4.95
CA VAL A 275 0.00 13.22 4.83
C VAL A 275 -0.16 13.63 3.37
N VAL A 276 0.73 13.22 2.47
CA VAL A 276 0.58 13.49 1.03
C VAL A 276 -0.66 12.80 0.47
N GLY A 277 -0.95 11.57 0.88
CA GLY A 277 -2.18 10.86 0.53
C GLY A 277 -3.43 11.56 1.10
N LEU A 278 -3.36 12.04 2.32
CA LEU A 278 -4.46 12.73 2.99
C LEU A 278 -4.74 14.11 2.37
N VAL A 279 -3.71 14.90 2.09
CA VAL A 279 -3.85 16.22 1.44
C VAL A 279 -4.40 16.05 0.02
N TRP A 280 -4.04 15.00 -0.67
CA TRP A 280 -4.58 14.70 -2.00
C TRP A 280 -6.03 14.21 -1.94
N ALA A 281 -6.38 13.36 -0.97
CA ALA A 281 -7.74 12.93 -0.72
C ALA A 281 -8.68 14.09 -0.34
N LEU A 282 -8.18 15.05 0.45
CA LEU A 282 -8.94 16.25 0.84
C LEU A 282 -9.10 17.26 -0.29
N LYS A 283 -8.23 17.27 -1.32
CA LYS A 283 -8.36 18.09 -2.51
C LYS A 283 -9.33 17.55 -3.56
N LYS A 284 -9.78 16.29 -3.47
CA LYS A 284 -10.90 15.80 -4.25
C LYS A 284 -12.19 16.34 -3.66
N LYS A 285 -12.73 17.42 -4.26
CA LYS A 285 -14.07 17.94 -3.95
C LYS A 285 -15.07 16.77 -3.98
N PRO A 286 -15.94 16.62 -2.97
CA PRO A 286 -17.03 15.68 -3.04
C PRO A 286 -17.91 16.03 -4.24
N LEU A 287 -18.24 15.04 -5.06
CA LEU A 287 -19.26 15.17 -6.11
C LEU A 287 -20.56 15.57 -5.43
N ALA A 288 -21.10 16.70 -5.85
CA ALA A 288 -22.42 17.17 -5.41
C ALA A 288 -23.47 16.08 -5.69
N PRO A 289 -24.42 15.83 -4.76
CA PRO A 289 -25.52 14.90 -5.00
C PRO A 289 -26.35 15.39 -6.18
N PRO A 290 -26.92 14.48 -6.99
CA PRO A 290 -27.79 14.87 -8.10
C PRO A 290 -29.01 15.61 -7.56
N ALA A 291 -29.31 16.77 -8.17
CA ALA A 291 -30.49 17.55 -7.87
C ALA A 291 -31.73 16.70 -8.17
N THR A 292 -32.55 16.47 -7.15
CA THR A 292 -33.91 15.94 -7.28
C THR A 292 -34.77 17.01 -7.92
N SER A 293 -35.17 16.83 -9.18
CA SER A 293 -36.23 17.59 -9.81
C SER A 293 -37.57 17.12 -9.26
N SER A 294 -38.28 18.04 -8.64
CA SER A 294 -39.72 17.96 -8.34
C SER A 294 -40.54 17.96 -9.61
#